data_484c169491dc22950cac47f3d1d6d934
#
_entry.id   484c169491dc22950cac47f3d1d6d934
#
_cell.length_a   1.000
_cell.length_b   1.000
_cell.length_c   1.000
_cell.angle_alpha   90.00
_cell.angle_beta   90.00
_cell.angle_gamma   90.00
#
_symmetry.space_group_name_H-M   'P 1'
#
loop_
_entity.id
_entity.type
_entity.pdbx_description
1 polymer ?
#
loop_
_entity_poly.entity_id
_entity_poly.type
_entity_poly.pdbx_seq_one_letter_code
_entity_poly.pdbx_strand_id
1 'polypeptide(L)'
;MANRIHPTGAEKAIGSFSPKLVSLTDDVLFGDVWERSALSKRDRSLATITALIVLRASEQLQFHLKEGIKNGLTQAEIVELVTHMAFYSGWPSAMSAIAVAKKIFEEDKL
;
A
#
# COMPACT_ATOMS: atom_id res chain seq x y z
N MET A 1 1.77 -17.59 -15.48
CA MET A 1 0.72 -16.78 -14.85
C MET A 1 0.74 -17.00 -13.37
N ALA A 2 0.71 -15.93 -12.61
CA ALA A 2 0.61 -16.04 -11.16
C ALA A 2 -0.78 -16.56 -10.76
N ASN A 3 -0.85 -17.30 -9.65
CA ASN A 3 -2.12 -17.72 -9.07
C ASN A 3 -2.80 -16.50 -8.46
N ARG A 4 -4.07 -16.34 -8.74
CA ARG A 4 -4.87 -15.23 -8.22
C ARG A 4 -5.97 -15.74 -7.31
N ILE A 5 -6.29 -14.92 -6.32
CA ILE A 5 -7.48 -15.10 -5.50
C ILE A 5 -8.61 -14.34 -6.19
N HIS A 6 -9.68 -15.01 -6.54
CA HIS A 6 -10.80 -14.40 -7.26
C HIS A 6 -11.99 -14.15 -6.35
N PRO A 7 -12.66 -12.99 -6.54
CA PRO A 7 -12.20 -11.89 -7.38
C PRO A 7 -11.07 -11.12 -6.70
N THR A 8 -10.12 -10.64 -7.48
CA THR A 8 -9.03 -9.79 -6.97
C THR A 8 -9.57 -8.40 -6.61
N GLY A 9 -8.75 -7.61 -5.90
CA GLY A 9 -9.09 -6.22 -5.63
C GLY A 9 -9.27 -5.40 -6.90
N ALA A 10 -8.38 -5.62 -7.89
CA ALA A 10 -8.47 -4.95 -9.19
C ALA A 10 -9.73 -5.37 -9.94
N GLU A 11 -10.06 -6.66 -9.94
CA GLU A 11 -11.27 -7.15 -10.59
C GLU A 11 -12.53 -6.57 -9.94
N LYS A 12 -12.58 -6.46 -8.61
CA LYS A 12 -13.69 -5.86 -7.91
C LYS A 12 -13.87 -4.38 -8.26
N ALA A 13 -12.75 -3.65 -8.36
CA ALA A 13 -12.77 -2.21 -8.60
C ALA A 13 -13.11 -1.86 -10.03
N ILE A 14 -12.51 -2.51 -11.00
CA ILE A 14 -12.59 -2.11 -12.40
C ILE A 14 -13.03 -3.22 -13.35
N GLY A 15 -13.00 -4.48 -12.89
CA GLY A 15 -13.56 -5.64 -13.58
C GLY A 15 -13.27 -5.67 -15.07
N SER A 16 -14.33 -5.90 -15.86
CA SER A 16 -14.22 -5.94 -17.31
C SER A 16 -14.11 -4.57 -17.96
N PHE A 17 -14.23 -3.49 -17.19
CA PHE A 17 -14.10 -2.13 -17.70
C PHE A 17 -12.68 -1.85 -18.21
N SER A 18 -11.67 -2.36 -17.49
CA SER A 18 -10.28 -2.18 -17.87
C SER A 18 -9.50 -3.49 -17.70
N PRO A 19 -9.73 -4.47 -18.58
CA PRO A 19 -9.12 -5.79 -18.42
C PRO A 19 -7.60 -5.77 -18.49
N LYS A 20 -7.03 -4.86 -19.29
CA LYS A 20 -5.57 -4.74 -19.38
C LYS A 20 -4.97 -4.25 -18.08
N LEU A 21 -5.59 -3.27 -17.41
CA LEU A 21 -5.10 -2.78 -16.13
C LEU A 21 -5.23 -3.84 -15.04
N VAL A 22 -6.33 -4.60 -15.05
CA VAL A 22 -6.49 -5.74 -14.13
C VAL A 22 -5.35 -6.74 -14.34
N SER A 23 -5.09 -7.12 -15.58
CA SER A 23 -4.01 -8.07 -15.92
C SER A 23 -2.65 -7.56 -15.47
N LEU A 24 -2.33 -6.30 -15.73
CA LEU A 24 -1.06 -5.70 -15.30
C LEU A 24 -0.96 -5.66 -13.78
N THR A 25 -2.03 -5.34 -13.09
CA THR A 25 -2.05 -5.31 -11.63
C THR A 25 -1.84 -6.70 -11.04
N ASP A 26 -2.59 -7.68 -11.52
CA ASP A 26 -2.60 -9.00 -10.90
C ASP A 26 -1.43 -9.86 -11.35
N ASP A 27 -1.12 -9.86 -12.63
CA ASP A 27 -0.11 -10.79 -13.18
C ASP A 27 1.30 -10.20 -13.17
N VAL A 28 1.42 -8.88 -13.35
CA VAL A 28 2.73 -8.23 -13.42
C VAL A 28 3.11 -7.61 -12.09
N LEU A 29 2.30 -6.70 -11.57
CA LEU A 29 2.65 -6.02 -10.31
C LEU A 29 2.69 -7.00 -9.15
N PHE A 30 1.57 -7.60 -8.81
CA PHE A 30 1.50 -8.47 -7.65
C PHE A 30 1.95 -9.90 -7.93
N GLY A 31 1.76 -10.39 -9.15
CA GLY A 31 2.14 -11.76 -9.51
C GLY A 31 3.62 -11.92 -9.86
N ASP A 32 4.31 -10.85 -10.19
CA ASP A 32 5.71 -10.89 -10.57
C ASP A 32 6.56 -9.93 -9.74
N VAL A 33 6.35 -8.62 -9.86
CA VAL A 33 7.23 -7.62 -9.22
C VAL A 33 7.29 -7.82 -7.70
N TRP A 34 6.15 -7.93 -7.04
CA TRP A 34 6.11 -8.10 -5.59
C TRP A 34 6.66 -9.45 -5.12
N GLU A 35 6.76 -10.43 -6.01
CA GLU A 35 7.27 -11.77 -5.69
C GLU A 35 8.77 -11.89 -5.90
N ARG A 36 9.43 -10.88 -6.44
CA ARG A 36 10.88 -10.90 -6.67
C ARG A 36 11.62 -10.84 -5.34
N SER A 37 12.66 -11.68 -5.20
CA SER A 37 13.42 -11.79 -3.96
C SER A 37 14.47 -10.69 -3.76
N ALA A 38 14.72 -9.87 -4.78
CA ALA A 38 15.75 -8.82 -4.71
C ALA A 38 15.44 -7.72 -3.70
N LEU A 39 14.17 -7.57 -3.32
CA LEU A 39 13.75 -6.64 -2.29
C LEU A 39 12.66 -7.34 -1.46
N SER A 40 12.74 -7.26 -0.15
CA SER A 40 11.75 -7.93 0.71
C SER A 40 10.37 -7.30 0.57
N LYS A 41 9.33 -8.06 0.88
CA LYS A 41 7.96 -7.53 0.86
C LYS A 41 7.79 -6.42 1.90
N ARG A 42 8.48 -6.52 3.02
CA ARG A 42 8.51 -5.47 4.04
C ARG A 42 9.04 -4.16 3.46
N ASP A 43 10.18 -4.21 2.78
CA ASP A 43 10.79 -3.03 2.19
C ASP A 43 9.98 -2.50 1.01
N ARG A 44 9.36 -3.39 0.22
CA ARG A 44 8.43 -2.96 -0.83
C ARG A 44 7.24 -2.22 -0.25
N SER A 45 6.68 -2.70 0.84
CA SER A 45 5.59 -2.01 1.54
C SER A 45 6.02 -0.64 2.04
N LEU A 46 7.22 -0.54 2.63
CA LEU A 46 7.75 0.73 3.11
C LEU A 46 7.88 1.73 1.97
N ALA A 47 8.46 1.31 0.85
CA ALA A 47 8.63 2.14 -0.34
C ALA A 47 7.27 2.58 -0.92
N THR A 48 6.32 1.65 -1.00
CA THR A 48 4.99 1.92 -1.54
C THR A 48 4.22 2.91 -0.67
N ILE A 49 4.23 2.69 0.65
CA ILE A 49 3.57 3.59 1.60
C ILE A 49 4.17 4.99 1.49
N THR A 50 5.50 5.09 1.38
CA THR A 50 6.19 6.38 1.19
C THR A 50 5.67 7.10 -0.05
N ALA A 51 5.58 6.40 -1.18
CA ALA A 51 5.08 6.97 -2.43
C ALA A 51 3.64 7.46 -2.28
N LEU A 52 2.79 6.67 -1.63
CA LEU A 52 1.38 7.00 -1.45
C LEU A 52 1.17 8.19 -0.52
N ILE A 53 2.06 8.37 0.48
CA ILE A 53 2.07 9.57 1.32
C ILE A 53 2.33 10.81 0.46
N VAL A 54 3.36 10.76 -0.36
CA VAL A 54 3.73 11.88 -1.23
C VAL A 54 2.62 12.22 -2.22
N LEU A 55 2.03 11.19 -2.81
CA LEU A 55 0.95 11.34 -3.79
C LEU A 55 -0.40 11.70 -3.16
N ARG A 56 -0.51 11.65 -1.86
CA ARG A 56 -1.77 11.84 -1.11
C ARG A 56 -2.86 10.87 -1.59
N ALA A 57 -2.47 9.65 -1.93
CA ALA A 57 -3.37 8.61 -2.42
C ALA A 57 -4.02 7.88 -1.24
N SER A 58 -4.95 8.55 -0.56
CA SER A 58 -5.52 8.08 0.70
C SER A 58 -6.24 6.73 0.60
N GLU A 59 -6.92 6.48 -0.51
CA GLU A 59 -7.62 5.20 -0.69
C GLU A 59 -6.65 4.04 -0.82
N GLN A 60 -5.63 4.18 -1.67
CA GLN A 60 -4.62 3.16 -1.87
C GLN A 60 -3.78 2.98 -0.60
N LEU A 61 -3.56 4.07 0.15
CA LEU A 61 -2.82 4.02 1.39
C LEU A 61 -3.50 3.10 2.42
N GLN A 62 -4.82 3.09 2.48
CA GLN A 62 -5.55 2.20 3.39
C GLN A 62 -5.16 0.74 3.17
N PHE A 63 -5.18 0.29 1.92
CA PHE A 63 -4.81 -1.07 1.55
C PHE A 63 -3.35 -1.37 1.92
N HIS A 64 -2.45 -0.48 1.55
CA HIS A 64 -1.01 -0.71 1.75
C HIS A 64 -0.56 -0.60 3.21
N LEU A 65 -1.28 0.14 4.05
CA LEU A 65 -1.02 0.11 5.50
C LEU A 65 -1.29 -1.28 6.07
N LYS A 66 -2.41 -1.88 5.68
CA LYS A 66 -2.76 -3.25 6.11
C LYS A 66 -1.75 -4.26 5.59
N GLU A 67 -1.39 -4.15 4.31
CA GLU A 67 -0.41 -5.05 3.71
C GLU A 67 0.98 -4.86 4.32
N GLY A 68 1.34 -3.63 4.67
CA GLY A 68 2.60 -3.34 5.35
C GLY A 68 2.72 -4.05 6.68
N ILE A 69 1.65 -4.05 7.48
CA ILE A 69 1.63 -4.79 8.75
C ILE A 69 1.80 -6.30 8.49
N LYS A 70 1.07 -6.85 7.53
CA LYS A 70 1.22 -8.27 7.15
C LYS A 70 2.63 -8.60 6.72
N ASN A 71 3.30 -7.67 6.04
CA ASN A 71 4.64 -7.87 5.51
C ASN A 71 5.74 -7.57 6.52
N GLY A 72 5.39 -7.23 7.76
CA GLY A 72 6.35 -7.11 8.85
C GLY A 72 6.63 -5.72 9.36
N LEU A 73 5.98 -4.68 8.84
CA LEU A 73 6.08 -3.33 9.40
C LEU A 73 5.27 -3.26 10.69
N THR A 74 5.77 -2.50 11.65
CA THR A 74 5.03 -2.22 12.87
C THR A 74 4.29 -0.90 12.76
N GLN A 75 3.27 -0.72 13.59
CA GLN A 75 2.58 0.58 13.67
C GLN A 75 3.56 1.70 14.02
N ALA A 76 4.46 1.45 14.96
CA ALA A 76 5.48 2.42 15.37
C ALA A 76 6.37 2.84 14.19
N GLU A 77 6.76 1.88 13.36
CA GLU A 77 7.57 2.18 12.18
C GLU A 77 6.79 3.02 11.15
N ILE A 78 5.52 2.72 10.96
CA ILE A 78 4.68 3.50 10.04
C ILE A 78 4.48 4.93 10.56
N VAL A 79 4.22 5.09 11.85
CA VAL A 79 4.09 6.41 12.46
C VAL A 79 5.39 7.20 12.32
N GLU A 80 6.53 6.54 12.54
CA GLU A 80 7.83 7.19 12.37
C GLU A 80 8.09 7.57 10.92
N LEU A 81 7.69 6.72 9.97
CA LEU A 81 7.79 7.03 8.55
C LEU A 81 7.00 8.29 8.18
N VAL A 82 5.78 8.41 8.69
CA VAL A 82 4.94 9.60 8.43
C VAL A 82 5.61 10.85 9.01
N THR A 83 6.13 10.76 10.22
CA THR A 83 6.85 11.85 10.87
C THR A 83 8.06 12.28 10.02
N HIS A 84 8.83 11.32 9.55
CA HIS A 84 9.96 11.56 8.67
C HIS A 84 9.53 12.27 7.38
N MET A 85 8.46 11.77 6.77
CA MET A 85 7.98 12.31 5.50
C MET A 85 7.40 13.71 5.61
N ALA A 86 7.01 14.17 6.80
CA ALA A 86 6.57 15.55 7.00
C ALA A 86 7.63 16.54 6.54
N PHE A 87 8.91 16.18 6.70
CA PHE A 87 10.04 17.04 6.32
C PHE A 87 10.42 16.92 4.83
N TYR A 88 9.95 15.89 4.14
CA TYR A 88 10.29 15.64 2.73
C TYR A 88 9.12 15.84 1.77
N SER A 89 7.91 15.60 2.22
CA SER A 89 6.72 15.74 1.37
C SER A 89 5.76 16.83 1.83
N GLY A 90 6.07 17.50 2.95
CA GLY A 90 5.25 18.58 3.49
C GLY A 90 4.28 18.13 4.56
N TRP A 91 3.98 19.05 5.46
CA TRP A 91 3.10 18.81 6.61
C TRP A 91 1.69 18.36 6.20
N PRO A 92 1.05 18.96 5.18
CA PRO A 92 -0.28 18.51 4.76
C PRO A 92 -0.33 17.06 4.32
N SER A 93 0.69 16.57 3.60
CA SER A 93 0.77 15.15 3.21
C SER A 93 0.85 14.25 4.43
N ALA A 94 1.69 14.63 5.39
CA ALA A 94 1.89 13.86 6.62
C ALA A 94 0.62 13.84 7.46
N MET A 95 -0.06 14.97 7.60
CA MET A 95 -1.30 15.04 8.38
C MET A 95 -2.41 14.20 7.75
N SER A 96 -2.52 14.22 6.42
CA SER A 96 -3.46 13.35 5.71
C SER A 96 -3.14 11.87 5.94
N ALA A 97 -1.87 11.51 5.83
CA ALA A 97 -1.42 10.12 6.00
C ALA A 97 -1.63 9.62 7.43
N ILE A 98 -1.30 10.43 8.44
CA ILE A 98 -1.44 10.00 9.83
C ILE A 98 -2.91 9.83 10.22
N ALA A 99 -3.79 10.63 9.66
CA ALA A 99 -5.22 10.48 9.89
C ALA A 99 -5.74 9.15 9.34
N VAL A 100 -5.28 8.77 8.14
CA VAL A 100 -5.61 7.47 7.55
C VAL A 100 -5.06 6.33 8.41
N ALA A 101 -3.79 6.43 8.82
CA ALA A 101 -3.16 5.38 9.63
C ALA A 101 -3.89 5.21 10.97
N LYS A 102 -4.22 6.31 11.63
CA LYS A 102 -4.96 6.26 12.90
C LYS A 102 -6.28 5.52 12.73
N LYS A 103 -7.03 5.89 11.71
CA LYS A 103 -8.34 5.26 11.43
C LYS A 103 -8.18 3.76 11.17
N ILE A 104 -7.25 3.39 10.30
CA ILE A 104 -7.05 1.98 9.93
C ILE A 104 -6.61 1.14 11.13
N PHE A 105 -5.67 1.65 11.92
CA PHE A 105 -5.13 0.90 13.06
C PHE A 105 -6.18 0.76 14.17
N GLU A 106 -7.00 1.77 14.40
CA GLU A 106 -8.05 1.71 15.41
C GLU A 106 -9.20 0.80 14.98
N GLU A 107 -9.67 0.93 13.73
CA GLU A 107 -10.79 0.13 13.21
C GLU A 107 -10.45 -1.34 13.08
N ASP A 108 -9.26 -1.64 12.57
CA ASP A 108 -8.86 -3.01 12.30
C ASP A 108 -8.09 -3.64 13.45
N LYS A 109 -7.82 -2.89 14.50
CA LYS A 109 -7.05 -3.34 15.66
C LYS A 109 -5.70 -3.95 15.27
N LEU A 110 -5.04 -3.31 14.33
CA LEU A 110 -3.75 -3.78 13.82
C LEU A 110 -2.58 -3.53 14.77
#